data_1e7fdefe0910df786166be0af4f20259
#
_entry.id   1e7fdefe0910df786166be0af4f20259
#
_cell.length_a   1.000
_cell.length_b   1.000
_cell.length_c   1.000
_cell.angle_alpha   90.00
_cell.angle_beta   90.00
_cell.angle_gamma   90.00
#
_symmetry.space_group_name_H-M   'P 1'
#
loop_
_entity.id
_entity.type
_entity.pdbx_description
1 polymer ?
#
loop_
_entity_poly.entity_id
_entity_poly.type
_entity_poly.pdbx_seq_one_letter_code
_entity_poly.pdbx_strand_id
1 'polypeptide(L)'
;MKIQDAYKQKMAAQLKEWDAQINLLEAKMENASADIKVMRAKQLNELRAKQRVASEKMKELEKASGEAWEKVKETADKIWSDLKAGVADAHSKFK
;
A
#
# COMPACT_ATOMS: atom_id res chain seq x y z
N MET A 1 -9.80 21.27 11.87
CA MET A 1 -9.81 20.04 11.03
C MET A 1 -10.44 18.89 11.83
N LYS A 2 -11.39 18.19 11.23
CA LYS A 2 -12.03 17.06 11.87
C LYS A 2 -11.05 15.87 11.93
N ILE A 3 -11.19 15.03 12.94
CA ILE A 3 -10.34 13.83 13.11
C ILE A 3 -10.40 12.93 11.87
N GLN A 4 -11.61 12.79 11.28
CA GLN A 4 -11.79 12.00 10.06
C GLN A 4 -10.96 12.54 8.89
N ASP A 5 -10.93 13.86 8.73
CA ASP A 5 -10.17 14.50 7.64
C ASP A 5 -8.67 14.29 7.84
N ALA A 6 -8.18 14.41 9.06
CA ALA A 6 -6.78 14.18 9.38
C ALA A 6 -6.39 12.73 9.11
N TYR A 7 -7.26 11.78 9.48
CA TYR A 7 -7.04 10.36 9.22
C TYR A 7 -6.97 10.09 7.71
N LYS A 8 -7.91 10.64 6.93
CA LYS A 8 -7.92 10.48 5.47
C LYS A 8 -6.65 11.02 4.83
N GLN A 9 -6.19 12.19 5.28
CA GLN A 9 -4.95 12.78 4.77
C GLN A 9 -3.74 11.91 5.09
N LYS A 10 -3.67 11.38 6.30
CA LYS A 10 -2.59 10.47 6.70
C LYS A 10 -2.56 9.23 5.82
N MET A 11 -3.72 8.61 5.61
CA MET A 11 -3.82 7.39 4.81
C MET A 11 -3.44 7.63 3.35
N ALA A 12 -3.90 8.75 2.78
CA ALA A 12 -3.57 9.12 1.40
C ALA A 12 -2.06 9.38 1.25
N ALA A 13 -1.45 10.05 2.21
CA ALA A 13 -0.02 10.34 2.19
C ALA A 13 0.81 9.05 2.27
N GLN A 14 0.38 8.09 3.10
CA GLN A 14 1.05 6.79 3.21
C GLN A 14 0.97 6.00 1.90
N LEU A 15 -0.19 6.00 1.24
CA LEU A 15 -0.35 5.33 -0.06
C LEU A 15 0.59 5.91 -1.11
N LYS A 16 0.71 7.23 -1.13
CA LYS A 16 1.60 7.93 -2.05
C LYS A 16 3.07 7.56 -1.80
N GLU A 17 3.46 7.52 -0.53
CA GLU A 17 4.82 7.14 -0.14
C GLU A 17 5.13 5.69 -0.55
N TRP A 18 4.22 4.76 -0.28
CA TRP A 18 4.42 3.36 -0.65
C TRP A 18 4.44 3.15 -2.15
N ASP A 19 3.63 3.90 -2.90
CA ASP A 19 3.67 3.87 -4.37
C ASP A 19 5.06 4.24 -4.87
N ALA A 20 5.65 5.30 -4.34
CA ALA A 20 7.00 5.71 -4.70
C ALA A 20 8.04 4.63 -4.35
N GLN A 21 7.90 4.00 -3.19
CA GLN A 21 8.79 2.92 -2.77
C GLN A 21 8.68 1.69 -3.68
N ILE A 22 7.46 1.33 -4.07
CA ILE A 22 7.23 0.20 -4.97
C ILE A 22 7.82 0.51 -6.36
N ASN A 23 7.67 1.74 -6.83
CA ASN A 23 8.28 2.16 -8.10
C ASN A 23 9.80 2.05 -8.05
N LEU A 24 10.43 2.38 -6.92
CA LEU A 24 11.87 2.20 -6.72
C LEU A 24 12.27 0.73 -6.78
N LEU A 25 11.47 -0.16 -6.19
CA LEU A 25 11.73 -1.59 -6.23
C LEU A 25 11.65 -2.13 -7.66
N GLU A 26 10.69 -1.65 -8.45
CA GLU A 26 10.60 -2.01 -9.87
C GLU A 26 11.84 -1.57 -10.65
N ALA A 27 12.34 -0.36 -10.39
CA ALA A 27 13.54 0.15 -11.03
C ALA A 27 14.77 -0.70 -10.69
N LYS A 28 14.90 -1.09 -9.42
CA LYS A 28 16.00 -1.96 -8.98
C LYS A 28 15.92 -3.34 -9.64
N MET A 29 14.72 -3.84 -9.88
CA MET A 29 14.51 -5.14 -10.50
C MET A 29 15.06 -5.18 -11.94
N GLU A 30 15.00 -4.07 -12.67
CA GLU A 30 15.46 -4.00 -14.04
C GLU A 30 16.95 -4.36 -14.20
N ASN A 31 17.74 -4.16 -13.16
CA ASN A 31 19.17 -4.44 -13.17
C ASN A 31 19.53 -5.82 -12.63
N ALA A 32 18.53 -6.62 -12.28
CA ALA A 32 18.76 -7.95 -11.73
C ALA A 32 18.89 -9.01 -12.83
N SER A 33 19.48 -10.16 -12.48
CA SER A 33 19.53 -11.31 -13.39
C SER A 33 18.11 -11.82 -13.70
N ALA A 34 17.98 -12.59 -14.80
CA ALA A 34 16.68 -13.11 -15.22
C ALA A 34 15.99 -13.94 -14.14
N ASP A 35 16.72 -14.80 -13.44
CA ASP A 35 16.18 -15.64 -12.39
C ASP A 35 15.64 -14.82 -11.22
N ILE A 36 16.39 -13.79 -10.82
CA ILE A 36 16.00 -12.89 -9.76
C ILE A 36 14.79 -12.05 -10.19
N LYS A 37 14.74 -11.63 -11.45
CA LYS A 37 13.58 -10.89 -11.99
C LYS A 37 12.29 -11.68 -11.86
N VAL A 38 12.31 -12.98 -12.17
CA VAL A 38 11.12 -13.84 -12.06
C VAL A 38 10.60 -13.86 -10.62
N MET A 39 11.50 -14.08 -9.65
CA MET A 39 11.14 -14.11 -8.23
C MET A 39 10.58 -12.79 -7.74
N ARG A 40 11.25 -11.69 -8.10
CA ARG A 40 10.87 -10.35 -7.64
C ARG A 40 9.62 -9.83 -8.32
N ALA A 41 9.40 -10.21 -9.59
CA ALA A 41 8.18 -9.85 -10.32
C ALA A 41 6.96 -10.39 -9.60
N LYS A 42 7.03 -11.62 -9.09
CA LYS A 42 5.93 -12.22 -8.32
C LYS A 42 5.64 -11.41 -7.05
N GLN A 43 6.69 -11.04 -6.31
CA GLN A 43 6.55 -10.23 -5.10
C GLN A 43 5.95 -8.84 -5.41
N LEU A 44 6.40 -8.21 -6.50
CA LEU A 44 5.87 -6.91 -6.91
C LEU A 44 4.41 -7.00 -7.33
N ASN A 45 4.02 -8.07 -8.02
CA ASN A 45 2.62 -8.27 -8.40
C ASN A 45 1.74 -8.41 -7.15
N GLU A 46 2.21 -9.10 -6.12
CA GLU A 46 1.50 -9.23 -4.85
C GLU A 46 1.36 -7.86 -4.15
N LEU A 47 2.42 -7.05 -4.16
CA LEU A 47 2.38 -5.70 -3.60
C LEU A 47 1.43 -4.79 -4.37
N ARG A 48 1.43 -4.87 -5.69
CA ARG A 48 0.52 -4.08 -6.52
C ARG A 48 -0.94 -4.47 -6.27
N ALA A 49 -1.21 -5.77 -6.04
CA ALA A 49 -2.54 -6.23 -5.69
C ALA A 49 -2.99 -5.64 -4.35
N LYS A 50 -2.11 -5.65 -3.34
CA LYS A 50 -2.38 -5.04 -2.03
C LYS A 50 -2.59 -3.53 -2.15
N GLN A 51 -1.80 -2.87 -3.00
CA GLN A 51 -1.92 -1.45 -3.26
C GLN A 51 -3.29 -1.10 -3.86
N ARG A 52 -3.79 -1.92 -4.80
CA ARG A 52 -5.12 -1.72 -5.39
C ARG A 52 -6.22 -1.85 -4.34
N VAL A 53 -6.13 -2.86 -3.48
CA VAL A 53 -7.09 -3.05 -2.39
C VAL A 53 -7.09 -1.81 -1.48
N ALA A 54 -5.92 -1.29 -1.15
CA ALA A 54 -5.79 -0.09 -0.33
C ALA A 54 -6.39 1.13 -1.01
N SER A 55 -6.16 1.30 -2.32
CA SER A 55 -6.72 2.42 -3.07
C SER A 55 -8.25 2.39 -3.11
N GLU A 56 -8.82 1.19 -3.29
CA GLU A 56 -10.27 1.02 -3.25
C GLU A 56 -10.83 1.33 -1.86
N LYS A 57 -10.13 0.90 -0.81
CA LYS A 57 -10.54 1.19 0.56
C LYS A 57 -10.46 2.70 0.84
N MET A 58 -9.49 3.40 0.27
CA MET A 58 -9.39 4.85 0.39
C MET A 58 -10.63 5.54 -0.18
N LYS A 59 -11.14 5.06 -1.30
CA LYS A 59 -12.38 5.58 -1.89
C LYS A 59 -13.57 5.38 -0.96
N GLU A 60 -13.64 4.22 -0.31
CA GLU A 60 -14.69 3.95 0.69
C GLU A 60 -14.57 4.90 1.89
N LEU A 61 -13.34 5.14 2.37
CA LEU A 61 -13.09 6.07 3.46
C LEU A 61 -13.58 7.48 3.13
N GLU A 62 -13.36 7.92 1.91
CA GLU A 62 -13.77 9.25 1.46
C GLU A 62 -15.30 9.43 1.48
N LYS A 63 -16.03 8.34 1.24
CA LYS A 63 -17.49 8.33 1.19
C LYS A 63 -18.15 7.98 2.51
N ALA A 64 -17.42 7.33 3.41
CA ALA A 64 -17.98 6.85 4.67
C ALA A 64 -18.28 8.00 5.62
N SER A 65 -19.41 7.89 6.33
CA SER A 65 -19.82 8.83 7.36
C SER A 65 -20.62 8.11 8.42
N GLY A 66 -20.71 8.71 9.62
CA GLY A 66 -21.50 8.15 10.71
C GLY A 66 -21.00 6.75 11.14
N GLU A 67 -21.93 5.81 11.29
CA GLU A 67 -21.61 4.46 11.72
C GLU A 67 -20.73 3.70 10.75
N ALA A 68 -20.88 3.96 9.45
CA ALA A 68 -20.08 3.31 8.42
C ALA A 68 -18.60 3.67 8.56
N TRP A 69 -18.31 4.88 9.01
CA TRP A 69 -16.94 5.36 9.19
C TRP A 69 -16.09 4.44 10.08
N GLU A 70 -16.62 4.03 11.22
CA GLU A 70 -15.87 3.20 12.16
C GLU A 70 -15.52 1.83 11.57
N LYS A 71 -16.46 1.21 10.86
CA LYS A 71 -16.22 -0.09 10.21
C LYS A 71 -15.19 0.02 9.09
N VAL A 72 -15.30 1.03 8.24
CA VAL A 72 -14.38 1.23 7.13
C VAL A 72 -12.99 1.54 7.66
N LYS A 73 -12.90 2.37 8.70
CA LYS A 73 -11.62 2.71 9.35
C LYS A 73 -10.92 1.47 9.90
N GLU A 74 -11.67 0.60 10.60
CA GLU A 74 -11.11 -0.63 11.16
C GLU A 74 -10.52 -1.52 10.08
N THR A 75 -11.24 -1.72 8.98
CA THR A 75 -10.78 -2.52 7.85
C THR A 75 -9.58 -1.86 7.17
N ALA A 76 -9.63 -0.52 7.02
CA ALA A 76 -8.53 0.22 6.42
C ALA A 76 -7.25 0.08 7.23
N ASP A 77 -7.33 0.15 8.56
CA ASP A 77 -6.16 0.00 9.42
C ASP A 77 -5.45 -1.34 9.18
N LYS A 78 -6.23 -2.41 9.01
CA LYS A 78 -5.68 -3.74 8.71
C LYS A 78 -5.02 -3.80 7.34
N ILE A 79 -5.68 -3.23 6.33
CA ILE A 79 -5.17 -3.20 4.96
C ILE A 79 -3.87 -2.40 4.89
N TRP A 80 -3.82 -1.22 5.53
CA TRP A 80 -2.61 -0.40 5.57
C TRP A 80 -1.47 -1.08 6.29
N SER A 81 -1.76 -1.73 7.42
CA SER A 81 -0.76 -2.49 8.18
C SER A 81 -0.16 -3.62 7.33
N ASP A 82 -1.01 -4.35 6.59
CA ASP A 82 -0.58 -5.43 5.70
C ASP A 82 0.28 -4.90 4.55
N LEU A 83 -0.12 -3.80 3.93
CA LEU A 83 0.64 -3.18 2.85
C LEU A 83 1.99 -2.65 3.36
N LYS A 84 2.00 -2.01 4.52
CA LYS A 84 3.23 -1.52 5.15
C LYS A 84 4.22 -2.67 5.37
N ALA A 85 3.75 -3.78 5.93
CA ALA A 85 4.57 -4.96 6.16
C ALA A 85 5.10 -5.54 4.84
N GLY A 86 4.25 -5.60 3.82
CA GLY A 86 4.64 -6.09 2.50
C GLY A 86 5.71 -5.24 1.85
N VAL A 87 5.59 -3.92 1.92
CA VAL A 87 6.60 -2.99 1.37
C VAL A 87 7.92 -3.14 2.12
N ALA A 88 7.87 -3.21 3.46
CA ALA A 88 9.08 -3.38 4.27
C ALA A 88 9.79 -4.70 3.97
N ASP A 89 9.04 -5.78 3.83
CA ASP A 89 9.57 -7.10 3.51
C ASP A 89 10.24 -7.11 2.13
N ALA A 90 9.57 -6.55 1.13
CA ALA A 90 10.12 -6.46 -0.22
C ALA A 90 11.38 -5.59 -0.25
N HIS A 91 11.38 -4.47 0.48
CA HIS A 91 12.55 -3.59 0.55
C HIS A 91 13.76 -4.34 1.12
N SER A 92 13.53 -5.16 2.14
CA SER A 92 14.58 -5.99 2.74
C SER A 92 15.14 -7.02 1.76
N LYS A 93 14.27 -7.65 0.96
CA LYS A 93 14.65 -8.70 0.01
C LYS A 93 15.28 -8.18 -1.29
N PHE A 94 15.01 -6.91 -1.64
CA PHE A 94 15.50 -6.31 -2.89
C PHE A 94 16.84 -5.57 -2.72
N LYS A 95 17.53 -5.83 -1.67
CA LYS A 95 18.87 -5.25 -1.44
C LYS A 95 19.93 -5.79 -2.38
#